data_4157ec0ec4c0437e57cc245a62cec3a4
#
_entry.id   4157ec0ec4c0437e57cc245a62cec3a4
#
_cell.length_a   1.000
_cell.length_b   1.000
_cell.length_c   1.000
_cell.angle_alpha   90.00
_cell.angle_beta   90.00
_cell.angle_gamma   90.00
#
_symmetry.space_group_name_H-M   'P 1'
#
loop_
_entity.id
_entity.type
_entity.pdbx_description
1 polymer ?
#
loop_
_entity_poly.entity_id
_entity_poly.type
_entity_poly.pdbx_seq_one_letter_code
_entity_poly.pdbx_strand_id
1 'polypeptide(L)'
;MRFAYVTTSVDPLGELAMERNRYPITHLGIQRLIEELLIVGREELGNPAEELDVKQANGAKIEGRPCRMIQVTHSVRREQYRYHIARIFVDDQLELPIRFASYDWPDTEGGQPKLLEEYTYLNLKFNVGLTDWDFDHRNEEYQFLKDFQP
;
A
#
# COMPACT_ATOMS: atom_id res chain seq x y z
N MET A 1 15.26 33.60 1.66
CA MET A 1 13.83 33.80 1.92
C MET A 1 13.31 32.59 2.67
N ARG A 2 12.96 32.70 3.94
CA ARG A 2 12.26 31.66 4.68
C ARG A 2 10.80 31.74 4.24
N PHE A 3 10.30 30.78 3.50
CA PHE A 3 8.87 30.63 3.31
C PHE A 3 8.26 30.39 4.69
N ALA A 4 7.34 31.26 5.10
CA ALA A 4 6.53 31.03 6.27
C ALA A 4 5.82 29.68 6.05
N TYR A 5 5.78 28.83 7.08
CA TYR A 5 5.02 27.59 7.04
C TYR A 5 3.53 27.97 6.85
N VAL A 6 3.03 27.76 5.67
CA VAL A 6 1.61 27.96 5.37
C VAL A 6 0.92 26.63 5.58
N THR A 7 0.05 26.56 6.60
CA THR A 7 -0.83 25.42 6.79
C THR A 7 -2.10 25.68 5.98
N THR A 8 -2.49 24.72 5.17
CA THR A 8 -3.71 24.77 4.37
C THR A 8 -4.43 23.43 4.41
N SER A 9 -5.74 23.46 4.31
CA SER A 9 -6.56 22.26 4.14
C SER A 9 -6.62 21.89 2.67
N VAL A 10 -6.46 20.62 2.37
CA VAL A 10 -6.53 20.07 1.01
C VAL A 10 -7.51 18.91 1.01
N ASP A 11 -8.45 18.92 0.07
CA ASP A 11 -9.32 17.76 -0.16
C ASP A 11 -8.43 16.53 -0.51
N PRO A 12 -8.48 15.44 0.27
CA PRO A 12 -7.69 14.23 0.02
C PRO A 12 -7.94 13.58 -1.35
N LEU A 13 -9.12 13.82 -1.94
CA LEU A 13 -9.52 13.35 -3.27
C LEU A 13 -9.33 14.40 -4.36
N GLY A 14 -8.96 15.63 -3.98
CA GLY A 14 -8.78 16.74 -4.89
C GLY A 14 -7.54 16.59 -5.77
N GLU A 15 -7.54 17.31 -6.90
CA GLU A 15 -6.47 17.27 -7.89
C GLU A 15 -5.09 17.55 -7.29
N LEU A 16 -4.98 18.54 -6.39
CA LEU A 16 -3.73 18.90 -5.74
C LEU A 16 -3.17 17.75 -4.87
N ALA A 17 -4.03 17.05 -4.13
CA ALA A 17 -3.63 15.92 -3.30
C ALA A 17 -3.24 14.72 -4.16
N MET A 18 -3.89 14.54 -5.31
CA MET A 18 -3.70 13.37 -6.18
C MET A 18 -2.64 13.56 -7.28
N GLU A 19 -2.12 14.78 -7.49
CA GLU A 19 -1.19 15.11 -8.59
C GLU A 19 0.01 14.16 -8.69
N ARG A 20 0.53 13.69 -7.53
CA ARG A 20 1.70 12.79 -7.44
C ARG A 20 1.44 11.54 -6.63
N ASN A 21 0.19 11.29 -6.27
CA ASN A 21 -0.21 10.15 -5.45
C ASN A 21 -1.10 9.20 -6.26
N ARG A 22 -0.80 7.92 -6.20
CA ARG A 22 -1.58 6.88 -6.86
C ARG A 22 -2.92 6.64 -6.13
N TYR A 23 -2.90 6.81 -4.82
CA TYR A 23 -4.07 6.63 -3.94
C TYR A 23 -4.19 7.81 -2.97
N PRO A 24 -5.41 8.19 -2.60
CA PRO A 24 -5.62 9.19 -1.57
C PRO A 24 -5.17 8.69 -0.20
N ILE A 25 -4.84 9.60 0.71
CA ILE A 25 -4.41 9.27 2.07
C ILE A 25 -5.46 8.42 2.84
N THR A 26 -6.73 8.53 2.46
CA THR A 26 -7.83 7.74 3.03
C THR A 26 -7.74 6.24 2.70
N HIS A 27 -6.90 5.85 1.73
CA HIS A 27 -6.59 4.46 1.41
C HIS A 27 -5.39 3.90 2.17
N LEU A 28 -4.74 4.69 3.02
CA LEU A 28 -3.65 4.22 3.87
C LEU A 28 -4.18 3.37 5.02
N GLY A 29 -3.34 2.43 5.44
CA GLY A 29 -3.59 1.58 6.60
C GLY A 29 -3.71 0.10 6.25
N ILE A 30 -3.37 -0.72 7.25
CA ILE A 30 -3.30 -2.19 7.06
C ILE A 30 -4.68 -2.80 6.79
N GLN A 31 -5.73 -2.23 7.37
CA GLN A 31 -7.11 -2.67 7.12
C GLN A 31 -7.47 -2.44 5.65
N ARG A 32 -7.18 -1.24 5.12
CA ARG A 32 -7.45 -0.91 3.72
C ARG A 32 -6.65 -1.80 2.77
N LEU A 33 -5.38 -2.05 3.08
CA LEU A 33 -4.57 -2.99 2.30
C LEU A 33 -5.23 -4.37 2.25
N ILE A 34 -5.72 -4.90 3.38
CA ILE A 34 -6.39 -6.20 3.42
C ILE A 34 -7.68 -6.19 2.59
N GLU A 35 -8.51 -5.15 2.72
CA GLU A 35 -9.74 -4.99 1.95
C GLU A 35 -9.45 -5.00 0.44
N GLU A 36 -8.48 -4.22 -0.02
CA GLU A 36 -8.07 -4.18 -1.43
C GLU A 36 -7.51 -5.52 -1.93
N LEU A 37 -6.65 -6.17 -1.14
CA LEU A 37 -6.13 -7.50 -1.48
C LEU A 37 -7.24 -8.54 -1.63
N LEU A 38 -8.29 -8.48 -0.79
CA LEU A 38 -9.44 -9.38 -0.88
C LEU A 38 -10.31 -9.08 -2.11
N ILE A 39 -10.47 -7.81 -2.48
CA ILE A 39 -11.20 -7.41 -3.70
C ILE A 39 -10.46 -7.93 -4.93
N VAL A 40 -9.17 -7.59 -5.05
CA VAL A 40 -8.33 -8.01 -6.18
C VAL A 40 -8.27 -9.54 -6.25
N GLY A 41 -8.07 -10.23 -5.12
CA GLY A 41 -8.04 -11.70 -5.09
C GLY A 41 -9.35 -12.36 -5.58
N ARG A 42 -10.50 -11.73 -5.32
CA ARG A 42 -11.79 -12.21 -5.86
C ARG A 42 -11.92 -11.97 -7.37
N GLU A 43 -11.45 -10.81 -7.84
CA GLU A 43 -11.40 -10.51 -9.28
C GLU A 43 -10.50 -11.52 -10.01
N GLU A 44 -9.34 -11.86 -9.43
CA GLU A 44 -8.39 -12.84 -9.97
C GLU A 44 -8.99 -14.25 -10.15
N LEU A 45 -9.90 -14.67 -9.25
CA LEU A 45 -10.59 -15.96 -9.37
C LEU A 45 -11.49 -16.05 -10.61
N GLY A 46 -11.85 -14.93 -11.22
CA GLY A 46 -12.59 -14.85 -12.48
C GLY A 46 -11.74 -14.95 -13.74
N ASN A 47 -10.42 -14.90 -13.61
CA ASN A 47 -9.49 -14.98 -14.74
C ASN A 47 -9.19 -16.43 -15.14
N PRO A 48 -8.74 -16.66 -16.41
CA PRO A 48 -8.32 -18.00 -16.85
C PRO A 48 -7.18 -18.53 -15.98
N ALA A 49 -7.35 -19.73 -15.42
CA ALA A 49 -6.38 -20.34 -14.51
C ALA A 49 -5.01 -20.58 -15.16
N GLU A 50 -4.95 -20.77 -16.47
CA GLU A 50 -3.71 -20.92 -17.24
C GLU A 50 -2.91 -19.63 -17.39
N GLU A 51 -3.53 -18.48 -17.14
CA GLU A 51 -2.88 -17.17 -17.18
C GLU A 51 -2.38 -16.71 -15.80
N LEU A 52 -2.75 -17.45 -14.74
CA LEU A 52 -2.48 -17.10 -13.35
C LEU A 52 -1.57 -18.16 -12.71
N ASP A 53 -0.41 -17.75 -12.21
CA ASP A 53 0.48 -18.57 -11.40
C ASP A 53 0.57 -18.00 -9.98
N VAL A 54 0.15 -18.80 -9.00
CA VAL A 54 0.19 -18.40 -7.58
C VAL A 54 1.18 -19.30 -6.85
N LYS A 55 2.21 -18.68 -6.28
CA LYS A 55 3.25 -19.38 -5.49
C LYS A 55 3.27 -18.89 -4.07
N GLN A 56 3.49 -19.80 -3.15
CA GLN A 56 3.77 -19.51 -1.75
C GLN A 56 5.18 -19.97 -1.39
N ALA A 57 5.91 -19.12 -0.67
CA ALA A 57 7.22 -19.44 -0.14
C ALA A 57 7.30 -19.03 1.34
N ASN A 58 7.95 -19.83 2.15
CA ASN A 58 8.23 -19.57 3.55
C ASN A 58 9.66 -19.08 3.73
N GLY A 59 9.95 -18.45 4.89
CA GLY A 59 11.30 -18.04 5.26
C GLY A 59 11.76 -16.70 4.71
N ALA A 60 10.87 -15.94 4.06
CA ALA A 60 11.12 -14.54 3.74
C ALA A 60 11.30 -13.74 5.04
N LYS A 61 12.04 -12.62 4.96
CA LYS A 61 12.23 -11.73 6.10
C LYS A 61 12.02 -10.28 5.67
N ILE A 62 11.17 -9.56 6.41
CA ILE A 62 10.98 -8.12 6.27
C ILE A 62 11.45 -7.45 7.56
N GLU A 63 12.52 -6.65 7.49
CA GLU A 63 13.15 -6.02 8.65
C GLU A 63 13.39 -7.00 9.83
N GLY A 64 13.87 -8.20 9.49
CA GLY A 64 14.15 -9.26 10.46
C GLY A 64 12.94 -10.09 10.91
N ARG A 65 11.72 -9.69 10.59
CA ARG A 65 10.50 -10.43 10.92
C ARG A 65 10.29 -11.59 9.93
N PRO A 66 10.09 -12.82 10.41
CA PRO A 66 9.80 -13.96 9.54
C PRO A 66 8.42 -13.78 8.87
N CYS A 67 8.38 -14.09 7.58
CA CYS A 67 7.18 -13.93 6.77
C CYS A 67 7.03 -15.11 5.81
N ARG A 68 5.79 -15.46 5.50
CA ARG A 68 5.44 -16.17 4.28
C ARG A 68 5.19 -15.17 3.16
N MET A 69 5.66 -15.50 1.97
CA MET A 69 5.42 -14.71 0.76
C MET A 69 4.39 -15.42 -0.11
N ILE A 70 3.42 -14.66 -0.61
CA ILE A 70 2.50 -15.08 -1.66
C ILE A 70 2.85 -14.26 -2.90
N GLN A 71 3.13 -14.93 -4.00
CA GLN A 71 3.37 -14.27 -5.29
C GLN A 71 2.28 -14.68 -6.26
N VAL A 72 1.68 -13.68 -6.91
CA VAL A 72 0.74 -13.83 -8.02
C VAL A 72 1.43 -13.34 -9.28
N THR A 73 1.39 -14.11 -10.34
CA THR A 73 2.03 -13.77 -11.63
C THR A 73 1.03 -14.00 -12.76
N HIS A 74 0.82 -12.98 -13.59
CA HIS A 74 0.10 -13.13 -14.86
C HIS A 74 1.09 -13.48 -15.96
N SER A 75 0.87 -14.59 -16.67
CA SER A 75 1.75 -15.07 -17.73
C SER A 75 1.58 -14.29 -19.04
N VAL A 76 0.44 -13.63 -19.22
CA VAL A 76 0.07 -12.90 -20.42
C VAL A 76 -0.30 -11.46 -20.07
N ARG A 77 0.11 -10.49 -20.88
CA ARG A 77 -0.29 -9.10 -20.71
C ARG A 77 -1.70 -8.89 -21.28
N ARG A 78 -2.63 -8.39 -20.45
CA ARG A 78 -3.98 -8.00 -20.84
C ARG A 78 -4.37 -6.69 -20.19
N GLU A 79 -5.29 -5.96 -20.78
CA GLU A 79 -5.74 -4.65 -20.27
C GLU A 79 -6.39 -4.72 -18.89
N GLN A 80 -7.07 -5.83 -18.57
CA GLN A 80 -7.69 -6.02 -17.25
C GLN A 80 -6.69 -6.30 -16.13
N TYR A 81 -5.46 -6.75 -16.44
CA TYR A 81 -4.47 -7.05 -15.41
C TYR A 81 -3.74 -5.79 -14.95
N ARG A 82 -3.86 -5.49 -13.68
CA ARG A 82 -3.30 -4.28 -13.06
C ARG A 82 -1.78 -4.35 -12.85
N TYR A 83 -1.20 -5.56 -12.93
CA TYR A 83 0.22 -5.85 -12.70
C TYR A 83 0.62 -7.15 -13.42
N HIS A 84 1.91 -7.33 -13.61
CA HIS A 84 2.49 -8.60 -14.03
C HIS A 84 2.75 -9.52 -12.82
N ILE A 85 3.38 -8.97 -11.78
CA ILE A 85 3.69 -9.70 -10.55
C ILE A 85 3.20 -8.90 -9.35
N ALA A 86 2.53 -9.57 -8.42
CA ALA A 86 2.27 -9.04 -7.08
C ALA A 86 2.92 -9.93 -6.02
N ARG A 87 3.52 -9.34 -4.99
CA ARG A 87 4.10 -10.03 -3.83
C ARG A 87 3.50 -9.50 -2.55
N ILE A 88 2.99 -10.39 -1.74
CA ILE A 88 2.39 -10.11 -0.45
C ILE A 88 3.22 -10.84 0.60
N PHE A 89 3.71 -10.11 1.60
CA PHE A 89 4.47 -10.69 2.70
C PHE A 89 3.61 -10.64 3.97
N VAL A 90 3.23 -11.81 4.45
CA VAL A 90 2.41 -11.98 5.64
C VAL A 90 3.33 -12.34 6.80
N ASP A 91 3.33 -11.53 7.85
CA ASP A 91 4.09 -11.76 9.06
C ASP A 91 3.59 -13.03 9.76
N ASP A 92 4.51 -13.94 10.11
CA ASP A 92 4.13 -15.24 10.67
C ASP A 92 3.59 -15.17 12.11
N GLN A 93 3.85 -14.08 12.84
CA GLN A 93 3.38 -13.87 14.20
C GLN A 93 2.09 -13.07 14.27
N LEU A 94 2.02 -12.01 13.45
CA LEU A 94 0.86 -11.10 13.43
C LEU A 94 -0.26 -11.63 12.55
N GLU A 95 0.04 -12.55 11.63
CA GLU A 95 -0.86 -13.04 10.58
C GLU A 95 -1.45 -11.92 9.70
N LEU A 96 -0.68 -10.83 9.55
CA LEU A 96 -1.08 -9.64 8.79
C LEU A 96 -0.12 -9.40 7.62
N PRO A 97 -0.62 -8.90 6.47
CA PRO A 97 0.24 -8.47 5.39
C PRO A 97 1.00 -7.21 5.79
N ILE A 98 2.31 -7.32 5.98
CA ILE A 98 3.17 -6.20 6.38
C ILE A 98 3.94 -5.59 5.22
N ARG A 99 3.96 -6.27 4.06
CA ARG A 99 4.52 -5.71 2.82
C ARG A 99 3.71 -6.19 1.62
N PHE A 100 3.48 -5.25 0.72
CA PHE A 100 2.94 -5.49 -0.62
C PHE A 100 3.86 -4.83 -1.63
N ALA A 101 4.12 -5.50 -2.75
CA ALA A 101 4.82 -4.93 -3.89
C ALA A 101 4.22 -5.44 -5.18
N SER A 102 3.98 -4.54 -6.14
CA SER A 102 3.54 -4.92 -7.48
C SER A 102 4.49 -4.42 -8.56
N TYR A 103 4.55 -5.16 -9.65
CA TYR A 103 5.48 -4.93 -10.74
C TYR A 103 4.75 -5.01 -12.09
N ASP A 104 5.07 -4.10 -12.99
CA ASP A 104 4.62 -4.12 -14.38
C ASP A 104 5.43 -5.13 -15.20
N TRP A 105 4.94 -5.43 -16.40
CA TRP A 105 5.69 -6.20 -17.39
C TRP A 105 7.01 -5.52 -17.72
N PRO A 106 8.05 -6.30 -18.03
CA PRO A 106 9.30 -5.74 -18.52
C PRO A 106 9.09 -5.08 -19.89
N ASP A 107 9.89 -4.06 -20.19
CA ASP A 107 9.83 -3.36 -21.48
C ASP A 107 10.29 -4.24 -22.66
N THR A 108 11.14 -5.22 -22.37
CA THR A 108 11.70 -6.14 -23.36
C THR A 108 11.55 -7.57 -22.87
N GLU A 109 11.43 -8.50 -23.79
CA GLU A 109 11.38 -9.92 -23.48
C GLU A 109 12.61 -10.35 -22.66
N GLY A 110 12.38 -11.05 -21.54
CA GLY A 110 13.45 -11.46 -20.61
C GLY A 110 14.02 -10.33 -19.74
N GLY A 111 13.49 -9.11 -19.86
CA GLY A 111 13.87 -7.98 -19.02
C GLY A 111 13.38 -8.11 -17.57
N GLN A 112 13.80 -7.19 -16.70
CA GLN A 112 13.34 -7.15 -15.32
C GLN A 112 11.99 -6.43 -15.22
N PRO A 113 11.01 -6.99 -14.48
CA PRO A 113 9.75 -6.31 -14.20
C PRO A 113 9.98 -4.98 -13.48
N LYS A 114 9.21 -3.96 -13.85
CA LYS A 114 9.31 -2.62 -13.24
C LYS A 114 8.49 -2.53 -11.97
N LEU A 115 9.08 -2.02 -10.91
CA LEU A 115 8.33 -1.73 -9.68
C LEU A 115 7.26 -0.67 -9.97
N LEU A 116 5.99 -1.00 -9.72
CA LEU A 116 4.85 -0.08 -9.77
C LEU A 116 4.61 0.59 -8.43
N GLU A 117 4.60 -0.21 -7.38
CA GLU A 117 4.35 0.25 -6.02
C GLU A 117 4.91 -0.73 -5.00
N GLU A 118 5.28 -0.19 -3.84
CA GLU A 118 5.68 -0.96 -2.68
C GLU A 118 5.22 -0.25 -1.41
N TYR A 119 4.58 -0.99 -0.52
CA TYR A 119 4.18 -0.54 0.80
C TYR A 119 4.74 -1.50 1.83
N THR A 120 5.42 -0.96 2.85
CA THR A 120 5.96 -1.76 3.96
C THR A 120 5.58 -1.11 5.28
N TYR A 121 4.91 -1.86 6.13
CA TYR A 121 4.53 -1.43 7.47
C TYR A 121 5.62 -1.83 8.47
N LEU A 122 6.26 -0.85 9.06
CA LEU A 122 7.34 -1.04 10.03
C LEU A 122 6.88 -0.63 11.43
N ASN A 123 7.46 -1.27 12.45
CA ASN A 123 7.24 -0.91 13.86
C ASN A 123 5.75 -0.84 14.25
N LEU A 124 4.94 -1.74 13.69
CA LEU A 124 3.51 -1.81 13.98
C LEU A 124 3.26 -1.96 15.49
N LYS A 125 2.36 -1.12 16.00
CA LYS A 125 1.87 -1.18 17.37
C LYS A 125 0.35 -1.25 17.32
N PHE A 126 -0.23 -2.20 18.05
CA PHE A 126 -1.67 -2.39 18.10
C PHE A 126 -2.23 -1.94 19.44
N ASN A 127 -3.49 -1.52 19.44
CA ASN A 127 -4.24 -1.16 20.65
C ASN A 127 -3.50 -0.12 21.51
N VAL A 128 -2.87 0.87 20.87
CA VAL A 128 -2.06 1.91 21.53
C VAL A 128 -2.91 2.99 22.21
N GLY A 129 -4.23 2.86 22.21
CA GLY A 129 -5.14 3.77 22.91
C GLY A 129 -5.35 5.11 22.21
N LEU A 130 -5.23 5.15 20.86
CA LEU A 130 -5.54 6.38 20.11
C LEU A 130 -6.99 6.80 20.32
N THR A 131 -7.19 8.10 20.38
CA THR A 131 -8.48 8.78 20.56
C THR A 131 -8.74 9.75 19.41
N ASP A 132 -9.93 10.31 19.30
CA ASP A 132 -10.21 11.35 18.28
C ASP A 132 -9.29 12.56 18.42
N TRP A 133 -8.78 12.85 19.63
CA TRP A 133 -7.82 13.92 19.86
C TRP A 133 -6.49 13.70 19.14
N ASP A 134 -6.06 12.46 18.97
CA ASP A 134 -4.85 12.12 18.24
C ASP A 134 -4.97 12.40 16.73
N PHE A 135 -6.15 12.71 16.25
CA PHE A 135 -6.44 13.06 14.84
C PHE A 135 -6.99 14.49 14.70
N ASP A 136 -7.07 15.24 15.79
CA ASP A 136 -7.61 16.60 15.77
C ASP A 136 -6.51 17.60 15.44
N HIS A 137 -6.75 18.44 14.43
CA HIS A 137 -5.81 19.51 14.05
C HIS A 137 -5.54 20.52 15.16
N ARG A 138 -6.42 20.61 16.18
CA ARG A 138 -6.27 21.46 17.37
C ARG A 138 -5.32 20.89 18.42
N ASN A 139 -4.89 19.62 18.23
CA ASN A 139 -3.90 19.02 19.11
C ASN A 139 -2.60 19.81 19.06
N GLU A 140 -2.21 20.40 20.18
CA GLU A 140 -1.05 21.28 20.29
C GLU A 140 0.28 20.57 19.96
N GLU A 141 0.35 19.25 20.07
CA GLU A 141 1.52 18.45 19.70
C GLU A 141 1.86 18.55 18.22
N TYR A 142 0.87 18.81 17.35
CA TYR A 142 1.05 18.95 15.90
C TYR A 142 1.60 20.32 15.49
N GLN A 143 1.60 21.30 16.41
CA GLN A 143 2.14 22.63 16.20
C GLN A 143 1.60 23.35 14.94
N PHE A 144 0.36 23.07 14.56
CA PHE A 144 -0.31 23.86 13.52
C PHE A 144 -0.43 25.33 13.96
N LEU A 145 -0.42 26.23 12.99
CA LEU A 145 -0.60 27.66 13.28
C LEU A 145 -1.95 27.88 13.99
N LYS A 146 -1.96 28.73 15.01
CA LYS A 146 -3.16 29.01 15.83
C LYS A 146 -4.34 29.53 15.01
N ASP A 147 -4.08 30.13 13.85
CA ASP A 147 -5.09 30.69 12.94
C ASP A 147 -5.51 29.71 11.84
N PHE A 148 -5.05 28.44 11.91
CA PHE A 148 -5.45 27.42 10.95
C PHE A 148 -6.91 27.04 11.19
N GLN A 149 -7.74 27.31 10.19
CA GLN A 149 -9.11 26.81 10.07
C GLN A 149 -9.18 25.90 8.85
N PRO A 150 -9.52 24.61 9.02
CA PRO A 150 -9.58 23.63 7.94
C PRO A 150 -10.73 23.91 6.96
#